data_15d20630dfb6dfdfc6b21437c9fbe6db
#
_entry.id   15d20630dfb6dfdfc6b21437c9fbe6db
#
_cell.length_a   1.000
_cell.length_b   1.000
_cell.length_c   1.000
_cell.angle_alpha   90.00
_cell.angle_beta   90.00
_cell.angle_gamma   90.00
#
_symmetry.space_group_name_H-M   'P 1'
#
loop_
_entity.id
_entity.type
_entity.pdbx_description
1 polymer ?
#
loop_
_entity_poly.entity_id
_entity_poly.type
_entity_poly.pdbx_seq_one_letter_code
_entity_poly.pdbx_strand_id
1 'polypeptide(L)'
;MLPQIHIHLPQLQLQLQRERHPRPRLHFPQCDYATPHMPLELLTGWIGLLFAGLLGLLVGSFLNVVIHRLPIMLERRWAAECAELHPSPAGAGAEAAAHHSAHTAHTAHSAPNHAPAEALNLLTPRSRCPACGAGIAWYQNIPLLSYALLRGRCSACAAPIGLRYPLVELLTGIGFAWVMHLHGPGLATLAWMGFVAAVLALAFIDWDTTLLPDEITLPLVWAGLIVAALGWNTIDLGTALWGAVVGYVTLWSIYWAFKLLTGKEGMGYGDFKLLAALGAWLGWQALLPVLLLASVLGAVVGIAMKHSSGLREGGYVPFGPFLAFGGLLALALGPATLLGWIGL
;
A
#
# COMPACT_ATOMS: atom_id res chain seq x y z
N MET A 1 -47.59 56.75 19.48
CA MET A 1 -46.90 56.87 20.76
C MET A 1 -47.01 55.48 21.48
N LEU A 2 -46.02 54.66 21.45
CA LEU A 2 -45.92 53.41 22.19
C LEU A 2 -44.78 53.56 23.21
N PRO A 3 -44.97 53.26 24.49
CA PRO A 3 -43.95 53.39 25.50
C PRO A 3 -42.91 52.23 25.39
N GLN A 4 -41.63 52.59 25.41
CA GLN A 4 -40.53 51.64 25.50
C GLN A 4 -40.45 51.09 26.93
N ILE A 5 -40.59 49.76 27.08
CA ILE A 5 -40.37 49.07 28.34
C ILE A 5 -38.89 48.69 28.40
N HIS A 6 -38.11 49.45 29.21
CA HIS A 6 -36.76 49.06 29.58
C HIS A 6 -36.80 47.93 30.62
N ILE A 7 -36.48 46.71 30.19
CA ILE A 7 -36.28 45.59 31.12
C ILE A 7 -34.81 45.61 31.59
N HIS A 8 -34.61 45.89 32.88
CA HIS A 8 -33.31 45.82 33.57
C HIS A 8 -32.87 44.36 33.70
N LEU A 9 -32.04 43.87 32.82
CA LEU A 9 -31.47 42.50 32.80
C LEU A 9 -30.31 42.18 33.79
N PRO A 10 -29.70 43.10 34.58
CA PRO A 10 -28.58 42.76 35.46
C PRO A 10 -28.94 42.04 36.77
N GLN A 11 -30.18 42.15 37.25
CA GLN A 11 -30.53 41.57 38.56
C GLN A 11 -30.89 40.07 38.54
N LEU A 12 -31.34 39.56 37.41
CA LEU A 12 -31.71 38.14 37.28
C LEU A 12 -30.49 37.20 37.19
N GLN A 13 -29.37 37.71 36.67
CA GLN A 13 -28.13 36.91 36.58
C GLN A 13 -27.44 36.70 37.92
N LEU A 14 -27.58 37.61 38.86
CA LEU A 14 -26.99 37.52 40.20
C LEU A 14 -27.75 36.55 41.13
N GLN A 15 -29.05 36.34 40.90
CA GLN A 15 -29.82 35.36 41.70
C GLN A 15 -29.56 33.94 41.28
N LEU A 16 -29.30 33.63 39.98
CA LEU A 16 -29.00 32.30 39.49
C LEU A 16 -27.59 31.80 39.88
N GLN A 17 -26.71 32.69 40.28
CA GLN A 17 -25.39 32.27 40.78
C GLN A 17 -25.36 31.90 42.29
N ARG A 18 -26.41 32.27 43.06
CA ARG A 18 -26.44 32.04 44.52
C ARG A 18 -26.98 30.65 44.91
N GLU A 19 -27.62 29.89 44.00
CA GLU A 19 -28.21 28.60 44.32
C GLU A 19 -27.40 27.39 43.86
N ARG A 20 -26.13 27.56 43.52
CA ARG A 20 -25.26 26.40 43.33
C ARG A 20 -24.81 25.86 44.69
N HIS A 21 -25.68 25.09 45.34
CA HIS A 21 -25.26 24.22 46.42
C HIS A 21 -24.16 23.30 45.93
N PRO A 22 -23.05 23.15 46.63
CA PRO A 22 -22.05 22.15 46.32
C PRO A 22 -22.69 20.77 46.50
N ARG A 23 -22.91 20.06 45.39
CA ARG A 23 -23.34 18.66 45.47
C ARG A 23 -22.30 17.88 46.27
N PRO A 24 -22.72 17.08 47.25
CA PRO A 24 -21.79 16.21 47.97
C PRO A 24 -21.13 15.28 46.91
N ARG A 25 -19.80 15.31 46.85
CA ARG A 25 -19.03 14.33 46.08
C ARG A 25 -19.25 12.98 46.75
N LEU A 26 -20.11 12.17 46.18
CA LEU A 26 -20.18 10.75 46.50
C LEU A 26 -18.83 10.15 46.15
N HIS A 27 -18.05 9.87 47.18
CA HIS A 27 -16.80 9.13 47.08
C HIS A 27 -17.22 7.66 46.84
N PHE A 28 -17.33 7.27 45.58
CA PHE A 28 -17.38 5.85 45.25
C PHE A 28 -15.97 5.31 45.49
N PRO A 29 -15.82 4.26 46.31
CA PRO A 29 -14.55 3.56 46.39
C PRO A 29 -14.24 3.07 44.99
N GLN A 30 -13.14 3.55 44.38
CA GLN A 30 -12.60 2.93 43.17
C GLN A 30 -12.23 1.49 43.56
N CYS A 31 -13.07 0.55 43.17
CA CYS A 31 -12.64 -0.83 43.09
C CYS A 31 -11.54 -0.87 42.04
N ASP A 32 -10.28 -0.82 42.51
CA ASP A 32 -9.13 -1.21 41.70
C ASP A 32 -9.33 -2.70 41.35
N TYR A 33 -10.08 -2.96 40.26
CA TYR A 33 -9.95 -4.22 39.59
C TYR A 33 -8.52 -4.21 39.02
N ALA A 34 -7.60 -4.79 39.77
CA ALA A 34 -6.33 -5.23 39.24
C ALA A 34 -6.63 -6.31 38.20
N THR A 35 -7.03 -5.88 36.98
CA THR A 35 -6.88 -6.74 35.83
C THR A 35 -5.43 -7.16 35.81
N PRO A 36 -5.12 -8.45 35.65
CA PRO A 36 -3.74 -8.87 35.45
C PRO A 36 -3.27 -8.26 34.13
N HIS A 37 -2.77 -7.03 34.20
CA HIS A 37 -2.00 -6.44 33.12
C HIS A 37 -0.75 -7.31 33.02
N MET A 38 -0.74 -8.27 32.08
CA MET A 38 0.53 -8.77 31.58
C MET A 38 1.42 -7.54 31.40
N PRO A 39 2.66 -7.56 31.89
CA PRO A 39 3.47 -6.35 31.92
C PRO A 39 3.60 -5.82 30.49
N LEU A 40 2.79 -4.83 30.16
CA LEU A 40 2.74 -4.15 28.86
C LEU A 40 4.14 -3.65 28.48
N GLU A 41 4.96 -3.35 29.49
CA GLU A 41 6.37 -2.97 29.38
C GLU A 41 7.23 -4.05 28.71
N LEU A 42 6.94 -5.33 28.89
CA LEU A 42 7.65 -6.41 28.19
C LEU A 42 7.34 -6.47 26.70
N LEU A 43 6.13 -6.05 26.29
CA LEU A 43 5.74 -6.00 24.88
C LEU A 43 6.24 -4.73 24.17
N THR A 44 6.49 -3.65 24.89
CA THR A 44 7.11 -2.41 24.35
C THR A 44 8.63 -2.50 24.32
N GLY A 45 9.21 -3.44 25.08
CA GLY A 45 10.64 -3.70 25.07
C GLY A 45 11.12 -4.42 23.81
N TRP A 46 12.40 -4.78 23.81
CA TRP A 46 13.06 -5.48 22.70
C TRP A 46 12.35 -6.78 22.28
N ILE A 47 11.64 -7.47 23.18
CA ILE A 47 10.86 -8.68 22.88
C ILE A 47 9.70 -8.34 21.95
N GLY A 48 8.97 -7.25 22.19
CA GLY A 48 7.90 -6.77 21.32
C GLY A 48 8.40 -6.41 19.92
N LEU A 49 9.56 -5.74 19.85
CA LEU A 49 10.20 -5.40 18.58
C LEU A 49 10.62 -6.64 17.78
N LEU A 50 11.22 -7.63 18.45
CA LEU A 50 11.61 -8.89 17.83
C LEU A 50 10.39 -9.65 17.32
N PHE A 51 9.32 -9.73 18.13
CA PHE A 51 8.08 -10.39 17.73
C PHE A 51 7.46 -9.69 16.50
N ALA A 52 7.36 -8.37 16.52
CA ALA A 52 6.87 -7.58 15.41
C ALA A 52 7.73 -7.77 14.15
N GLY A 53 9.05 -7.75 14.28
CA GLY A 53 9.98 -8.00 13.19
C GLY A 53 9.80 -9.40 12.59
N LEU A 54 9.72 -10.44 13.41
CA LEU A 54 9.47 -11.81 12.96
C LEU A 54 8.11 -11.94 12.25
N LEU A 55 7.06 -11.33 12.81
CA LEU A 55 5.75 -11.28 12.15
C LEU A 55 5.85 -10.58 10.80
N GLY A 56 6.59 -9.47 10.73
CA GLY A 56 6.82 -8.75 9.48
C GLY A 56 7.58 -9.57 8.44
N LEU A 57 8.57 -10.37 8.85
CA LEU A 57 9.27 -11.29 7.94
C LEU A 57 8.30 -12.34 7.36
N LEU A 58 7.42 -12.92 8.18
CA LEU A 58 6.42 -13.89 7.74
C LEU A 58 5.42 -13.27 6.76
N VAL A 59 4.91 -12.08 7.10
CA VAL A 59 4.03 -11.31 6.21
C VAL A 59 4.76 -10.95 4.92
N GLY A 60 6.03 -10.53 4.97
CA GLY A 60 6.85 -10.23 3.80
C GLY A 60 7.02 -11.41 2.86
N SER A 61 7.19 -12.63 3.41
CA SER A 61 7.22 -13.85 2.59
C SER A 61 5.88 -14.08 1.87
N PHE A 62 4.75 -13.82 2.53
CA PHE A 62 3.43 -13.84 1.88
C PHE A 62 3.26 -12.71 0.86
N LEU A 63 3.77 -11.50 1.14
CA LEU A 63 3.73 -10.39 0.19
C LEU A 63 4.43 -10.72 -1.13
N ASN A 64 5.51 -11.48 -1.11
CA ASN A 64 6.15 -11.96 -2.35
C ASN A 64 5.18 -12.76 -3.23
N VAL A 65 4.28 -13.53 -2.62
CA VAL A 65 3.22 -14.26 -3.35
C VAL A 65 2.19 -13.28 -3.92
N VAL A 66 1.74 -12.31 -3.12
CA VAL A 66 0.79 -11.28 -3.55
C VAL A 66 1.35 -10.47 -4.72
N ILE A 67 2.58 -9.95 -4.56
CA ILE A 67 3.26 -9.13 -5.57
C ILE A 67 3.37 -9.86 -6.92
N HIS A 68 3.64 -11.16 -6.89
CA HIS A 68 3.78 -11.95 -8.12
C HIS A 68 2.44 -12.39 -8.72
N ARG A 69 1.49 -12.81 -7.87
CA ARG A 69 0.26 -13.45 -8.37
C ARG A 69 -0.88 -12.47 -8.64
N LEU A 70 -1.02 -11.42 -7.83
CA LEU A 70 -2.15 -10.50 -7.96
C LEU A 70 -2.23 -9.85 -9.35
N PRO A 71 -1.14 -9.31 -9.92
CA PRO A 71 -1.19 -8.75 -11.28
C PRO A 71 -1.63 -9.79 -12.32
N ILE A 72 -1.09 -11.02 -12.28
CA ILE A 72 -1.44 -12.10 -13.20
C ILE A 72 -2.92 -12.49 -13.08
N MET A 73 -3.46 -12.51 -11.85
CA MET A 73 -4.87 -12.81 -11.62
C MET A 73 -5.77 -11.72 -12.21
N LEU A 74 -5.38 -10.44 -12.06
CA LEU A 74 -6.10 -9.31 -12.62
C LEU A 74 -6.08 -9.31 -14.15
N GLU A 75 -4.91 -9.50 -14.74
CA GLU A 75 -4.76 -9.62 -16.21
C GLU A 75 -5.64 -10.73 -16.78
N ARG A 76 -5.66 -11.91 -16.13
CA ARG A 76 -6.53 -13.02 -16.55
C ARG A 76 -8.01 -12.68 -16.44
N ARG A 77 -8.42 -11.99 -15.38
CA ARG A 77 -9.80 -11.53 -15.19
C ARG A 77 -10.19 -10.55 -16.31
N TRP A 78 -9.38 -9.53 -16.54
CA TRP A 78 -9.63 -8.56 -17.60
C TRP A 78 -9.67 -9.19 -18.99
N ALA A 79 -8.77 -10.14 -19.26
CA ALA A 79 -8.79 -10.88 -20.52
C ALA A 79 -10.08 -11.69 -20.70
N ALA A 80 -10.59 -12.32 -19.64
CA ALA A 80 -11.85 -13.05 -19.67
C ALA A 80 -13.04 -12.11 -19.89
N GLU A 81 -13.11 -10.99 -19.18
CA GLU A 81 -14.16 -9.97 -19.33
C GLU A 81 -14.16 -9.39 -20.76
N CYS A 82 -12.98 -9.09 -21.32
CA CYS A 82 -12.86 -8.63 -22.72
C CYS A 82 -13.34 -9.70 -23.73
N ALA A 83 -13.05 -10.97 -23.48
CA ALA A 83 -13.50 -12.07 -24.35
C ALA A 83 -15.02 -12.26 -24.31
N GLU A 84 -15.67 -12.05 -23.16
CA GLU A 84 -17.12 -12.08 -23.02
C GLU A 84 -17.80 -10.90 -23.74
N LEU A 85 -17.20 -9.70 -23.67
CA LEU A 85 -17.72 -8.50 -24.33
C LEU A 85 -17.54 -8.52 -25.85
N HIS A 86 -16.51 -9.21 -26.34
CA HIS A 86 -16.21 -9.36 -27.77
C HIS A 86 -16.08 -10.83 -28.12
N PRO A 87 -17.21 -11.58 -28.14
CA PRO A 87 -17.18 -12.97 -28.63
C PRO A 87 -16.73 -12.95 -30.07
N SER A 88 -15.49 -13.41 -30.30
CA SER A 88 -15.01 -13.60 -31.66
C SER A 88 -15.97 -14.55 -32.37
N PRO A 89 -16.50 -14.24 -33.56
CA PRO A 89 -17.36 -15.16 -34.29
C PRO A 89 -16.54 -16.39 -34.69
N ALA A 90 -16.51 -17.38 -33.78
CA ALA A 90 -15.89 -18.67 -34.02
C ALA A 90 -16.73 -19.37 -35.13
N GLY A 91 -16.38 -19.16 -36.36
CA GLY A 91 -17.04 -19.81 -37.52
C GLY A 91 -16.77 -19.21 -38.88
N ALA A 92 -16.37 -17.93 -38.98
CA ALA A 92 -16.25 -17.29 -40.30
C ALA A 92 -14.83 -17.27 -40.91
N GLY A 93 -13.82 -17.77 -40.20
CA GLY A 93 -12.41 -17.68 -40.61
C GLY A 93 -11.74 -18.98 -41.09
N ALA A 94 -12.44 -20.12 -41.05
CA ALA A 94 -11.82 -21.40 -41.43
C ALA A 94 -11.79 -21.63 -42.95
N GLU A 95 -12.61 -20.97 -43.74
CA GLU A 95 -12.65 -21.15 -45.18
C GLU A 95 -11.81 -20.14 -45.99
N ALA A 96 -11.46 -18.98 -45.39
CA ALA A 96 -10.65 -17.97 -46.10
C ALA A 96 -9.12 -18.20 -45.98
N ALA A 97 -8.66 -19.03 -45.05
CA ALA A 97 -7.22 -19.30 -44.80
C ALA A 97 -6.65 -20.42 -45.72
N ALA A 98 -7.48 -21.14 -46.50
CA ALA A 98 -7.04 -22.26 -47.33
C ALA A 98 -6.40 -21.83 -48.67
N HIS A 99 -6.47 -20.57 -49.07
CA HIS A 99 -6.00 -20.13 -50.37
C HIS A 99 -4.74 -19.24 -50.41
N HIS A 100 -4.10 -18.96 -49.30
CA HIS A 100 -2.91 -18.07 -49.31
C HIS A 100 -1.70 -18.58 -48.50
N SER A 101 -1.48 -19.89 -48.39
CA SER A 101 -0.29 -20.44 -47.70
C SER A 101 0.50 -21.42 -48.58
N ALA A 102 1.07 -20.90 -49.66
CA ALA A 102 2.23 -21.54 -50.29
C ALA A 102 3.35 -20.50 -50.38
N HIS A 103 4.19 -20.45 -49.38
CA HIS A 103 5.53 -19.89 -49.24
C HIS A 103 5.71 -19.22 -47.86
N THR A 104 6.14 -19.99 -46.90
CA THR A 104 7.25 -19.74 -45.98
C THR A 104 7.18 -20.76 -44.82
N ALA A 105 7.88 -21.87 -45.03
CA ALA A 105 8.19 -22.80 -43.94
C ALA A 105 9.33 -22.23 -43.14
N HIS A 106 9.07 -21.75 -41.91
CA HIS A 106 10.05 -21.75 -40.82
C HIS A 106 9.33 -21.55 -39.46
N THR A 107 9.54 -22.54 -38.59
CA THR A 107 9.24 -22.56 -37.16
C THR A 107 7.77 -22.55 -36.75
N ALA A 108 7.13 -23.74 -36.87
CA ALA A 108 5.93 -24.07 -36.11
C ALA A 108 6.28 -24.12 -34.61
N HIS A 109 6.02 -23.04 -33.88
CA HIS A 109 5.81 -23.12 -32.43
C HIS A 109 4.45 -23.78 -32.23
N SER A 110 4.49 -25.02 -31.73
CA SER A 110 3.32 -25.80 -31.34
C SER A 110 2.42 -24.94 -30.46
N ALA A 111 1.15 -24.78 -30.88
CA ALA A 111 0.12 -24.17 -30.04
C ALA A 111 0.11 -24.88 -28.67
N PRO A 112 0.17 -24.20 -27.54
CA PRO A 112 0.09 -24.86 -26.25
C PRO A 112 -1.30 -25.49 -26.13
N ASN A 113 -1.31 -26.83 -25.95
CA ASN A 113 -2.50 -27.57 -25.53
C ASN A 113 -3.17 -26.80 -24.38
N HIS A 114 -4.38 -26.32 -24.59
CA HIS A 114 -5.21 -25.76 -23.54
C HIS A 114 -5.64 -26.87 -22.58
N ALA A 115 -4.72 -27.32 -21.71
CA ALA A 115 -5.12 -27.91 -20.45
C ALA A 115 -5.95 -26.84 -19.69
N PRO A 116 -7.07 -27.21 -19.05
CA PRO A 116 -7.88 -26.26 -18.30
C PRO A 116 -6.94 -25.49 -17.36
N ALA A 117 -6.90 -24.16 -17.53
CA ALA A 117 -5.99 -23.30 -16.78
C ALA A 117 -6.28 -23.52 -15.28
N GLU A 118 -5.34 -24.16 -14.58
CA GLU A 118 -5.45 -24.34 -13.12
C GLU A 118 -5.84 -23.00 -12.50
N ALA A 119 -6.89 -23.01 -11.67
CA ALA A 119 -7.39 -21.80 -11.02
C ALA A 119 -6.27 -21.17 -10.19
N LEU A 120 -5.65 -20.11 -10.71
CA LEU A 120 -4.60 -19.37 -10.03
C LEU A 120 -5.27 -18.48 -8.97
N ASN A 121 -4.93 -18.74 -7.70
CA ASN A 121 -5.29 -17.86 -6.59
C ASN A 121 -4.06 -17.65 -5.67
N LEU A 122 -4.22 -16.88 -4.60
CA LEU A 122 -3.10 -16.59 -3.68
C LEU A 122 -2.60 -17.84 -2.93
N LEU A 123 -3.42 -18.89 -2.79
CA LEU A 123 -3.09 -20.10 -2.04
C LEU A 123 -2.69 -21.27 -2.94
N THR A 124 -3.26 -21.35 -4.15
CA THR A 124 -3.05 -22.46 -5.08
C THR A 124 -2.66 -21.96 -6.47
N PRO A 125 -1.80 -22.68 -7.20
CA PRO A 125 -0.98 -23.83 -6.79
C PRO A 125 0.12 -23.45 -5.80
N ARG A 126 0.76 -24.45 -5.14
CA ARG A 126 1.93 -24.19 -4.26
C ARG A 126 3.06 -23.51 -5.04
N SER A 127 3.89 -22.75 -4.32
CA SER A 127 5.08 -22.09 -4.90
C SER A 127 6.02 -23.13 -5.52
N ARG A 128 6.50 -22.83 -6.74
CA ARG A 128 7.40 -23.71 -7.50
C ARG A 128 8.59 -22.90 -8.01
N CYS A 129 9.72 -23.56 -8.20
CA CYS A 129 10.87 -22.94 -8.82
C CYS A 129 10.54 -22.57 -10.28
N PRO A 130 10.75 -21.32 -10.74
CA PRO A 130 10.44 -20.93 -12.12
C PRO A 130 11.34 -21.63 -13.15
N ALA A 131 12.54 -22.07 -12.76
CA ALA A 131 13.50 -22.70 -13.67
C ALA A 131 13.27 -24.21 -13.85
N CYS A 132 12.90 -24.96 -12.79
CA CYS A 132 12.78 -26.41 -12.86
C CYS A 132 11.39 -26.96 -12.49
N GLY A 133 10.44 -26.09 -12.09
CA GLY A 133 9.09 -26.52 -11.68
C GLY A 133 9.01 -27.27 -10.34
N ALA A 134 10.14 -27.56 -9.67
CA ALA A 134 10.15 -28.25 -8.39
C ALA A 134 9.38 -27.47 -7.33
N GLY A 135 8.54 -28.16 -6.56
CA GLY A 135 7.76 -27.55 -5.47
C GLY A 135 8.66 -27.07 -4.33
N ILE A 136 8.37 -25.90 -3.82
CA ILE A 136 9.08 -25.32 -2.67
C ILE A 136 8.45 -25.88 -1.39
N ALA A 137 9.26 -26.54 -0.54
CA ALA A 137 8.80 -27.05 0.74
C ALA A 137 8.57 -25.89 1.73
N TRP A 138 7.67 -26.07 2.71
CA TRP A 138 7.29 -25.01 3.66
C TRP A 138 8.50 -24.45 4.44
N TYR A 139 9.48 -25.31 4.81
CA TYR A 139 10.69 -24.89 5.52
C TYR A 139 11.67 -24.11 4.63
N GLN A 140 11.58 -24.26 3.30
CA GLN A 140 12.32 -23.46 2.34
C GLN A 140 11.70 -22.05 2.12
N ASN A 141 10.56 -21.81 2.73
CA ASN A 141 9.86 -20.53 2.74
C ASN A 141 10.03 -19.77 4.06
N ILE A 142 10.94 -20.25 4.96
CA ILE A 142 11.28 -19.51 6.18
C ILE A 142 12.03 -18.24 5.77
N PRO A 143 11.49 -17.04 6.09
CA PRO A 143 12.04 -15.79 5.61
C PRO A 143 13.52 -15.61 5.97
N LEU A 144 14.29 -15.05 5.05
CA LEU A 144 15.74 -14.79 5.15
C LEU A 144 16.59 -16.03 5.45
N LEU A 145 16.16 -16.89 6.39
CA LEU A 145 16.91 -18.04 6.83
C LEU A 145 17.11 -19.07 5.70
N SER A 146 16.04 -19.37 4.97
CA SER A 146 16.13 -20.34 3.86
C SER A 146 17.00 -19.79 2.73
N TYR A 147 16.89 -18.49 2.44
CA TYR A 147 17.74 -17.84 1.44
C TYR A 147 19.22 -17.90 1.83
N ALA A 148 19.55 -17.63 3.10
CA ALA A 148 20.93 -17.72 3.62
C ALA A 148 21.47 -19.16 3.59
N LEU A 149 20.68 -20.14 4.07
CA LEU A 149 21.06 -21.56 4.09
C LEU A 149 21.26 -22.12 2.69
N LEU A 150 20.39 -21.77 1.74
CA LEU A 150 20.47 -22.18 0.34
C LEU A 150 21.46 -21.34 -0.48
N ARG A 151 22.12 -20.35 0.15
CA ARG A 151 23.05 -19.42 -0.51
C ARG A 151 22.45 -18.76 -1.75
N GLY A 152 21.16 -18.40 -1.68
CA GLY A 152 20.42 -17.78 -2.77
C GLY A 152 20.22 -18.66 -3.99
N ARG A 153 20.16 -19.97 -3.85
CA ARG A 153 20.01 -20.92 -4.95
C ARG A 153 18.88 -21.93 -4.70
N CYS A 154 18.24 -22.37 -5.78
CA CYS A 154 17.24 -23.43 -5.70
C CYS A 154 17.86 -24.74 -5.19
N SER A 155 17.19 -25.43 -4.27
CA SER A 155 17.64 -26.70 -3.71
C SER A 155 17.68 -27.85 -4.71
N ALA A 156 16.88 -27.78 -5.79
CA ALA A 156 16.77 -28.85 -6.80
C ALA A 156 17.68 -28.60 -8.02
N CYS A 157 17.74 -27.38 -8.55
CA CYS A 157 18.47 -27.10 -9.79
C CYS A 157 19.58 -26.05 -9.65
N ALA A 158 19.85 -25.56 -8.44
CA ALA A 158 20.84 -24.52 -8.14
C ALA A 158 20.67 -23.19 -8.92
N ALA A 159 19.56 -22.98 -9.61
CA ALA A 159 19.25 -21.70 -10.23
C ALA A 159 19.22 -20.57 -9.18
N PRO A 160 19.73 -19.35 -9.50
CA PRO A 160 19.78 -18.25 -8.55
C PRO A 160 18.37 -17.75 -8.19
N ILE A 161 18.15 -17.50 -6.90
CA ILE A 161 16.94 -16.87 -6.38
C ILE A 161 17.19 -15.37 -6.33
N GLY A 162 16.28 -14.55 -6.91
CA GLY A 162 16.43 -13.11 -6.96
C GLY A 162 16.50 -12.47 -5.56
N LEU A 163 17.36 -11.46 -5.40
CA LEU A 163 17.51 -10.69 -4.16
C LEU A 163 16.23 -9.98 -3.70
N ARG A 164 15.28 -9.79 -4.61
CA ARG A 164 13.99 -9.17 -4.31
C ARG A 164 13.23 -9.90 -3.19
N TYR A 165 13.24 -11.24 -3.19
CA TYR A 165 12.51 -12.02 -2.19
C TYR A 165 12.95 -11.71 -0.75
N PRO A 166 14.24 -11.85 -0.40
CA PRO A 166 14.71 -11.48 0.93
C PRO A 166 14.62 -9.98 1.22
N LEU A 167 14.67 -9.12 0.20
CA LEU A 167 14.53 -7.68 0.36
C LEU A 167 13.12 -7.31 0.83
N VAL A 168 12.06 -7.84 0.20
CA VAL A 168 10.67 -7.62 0.62
C VAL A 168 10.45 -8.11 2.05
N GLU A 169 10.95 -9.29 2.39
CA GLU A 169 10.86 -9.86 3.73
C GLU A 169 11.54 -8.95 4.77
N LEU A 170 12.76 -8.53 4.49
CA LEU A 170 13.54 -7.66 5.37
C LEU A 170 12.86 -6.30 5.58
N LEU A 171 12.42 -5.65 4.50
CA LEU A 171 11.76 -4.34 4.57
C LEU A 171 10.44 -4.42 5.37
N THR A 172 9.67 -5.50 5.18
CA THR A 172 8.44 -5.71 5.95
C THR A 172 8.76 -5.96 7.43
N GLY A 173 9.79 -6.76 7.71
CA GLY A 173 10.25 -7.02 9.08
C GLY A 173 10.70 -5.75 9.81
N ILE A 174 11.54 -4.95 9.16
CA ILE A 174 12.00 -3.65 9.69
C ILE A 174 10.81 -2.70 9.87
N GLY A 175 9.92 -2.61 8.89
CA GLY A 175 8.75 -1.73 8.95
C GLY A 175 7.82 -2.09 10.11
N PHE A 176 7.58 -3.37 10.36
CA PHE A 176 6.75 -3.82 11.49
C PHE A 176 7.40 -3.54 12.84
N ALA A 177 8.70 -3.80 12.97
CA ALA A 177 9.45 -3.46 14.18
C ALA A 177 9.44 -1.94 14.42
N TRP A 178 9.57 -1.14 13.36
CA TRP A 178 9.52 0.32 13.43
C TRP A 178 8.15 0.82 13.88
N VAL A 179 7.07 0.29 13.31
CA VAL A 179 5.69 0.61 13.72
C VAL A 179 5.44 0.24 15.18
N MET A 180 5.91 -0.92 15.63
CA MET A 180 5.85 -1.34 17.02
C MET A 180 6.62 -0.36 17.94
N HIS A 181 7.77 0.13 17.50
CA HIS A 181 8.55 1.13 18.22
C HIS A 181 7.81 2.46 18.37
N LEU A 182 7.13 2.91 17.30
CA LEU A 182 6.43 4.21 17.30
C LEU A 182 5.12 4.19 18.11
N HIS A 183 4.34 3.11 17.99
CA HIS A 183 2.96 3.06 18.50
C HIS A 183 2.79 2.16 19.72
N GLY A 184 3.80 1.34 20.07
CA GLY A 184 3.67 0.33 21.11
C GLY A 184 2.68 -0.80 20.72
N PRO A 185 2.36 -1.72 21.66
CA PRO A 185 1.41 -2.80 21.40
C PRO A 185 -0.04 -2.29 21.40
N GLY A 186 -0.82 -2.66 20.37
CA GLY A 186 -2.22 -2.27 20.27
C GLY A 186 -2.85 -2.54 18.92
N LEU A 187 -4.16 -2.32 18.81
CA LEU A 187 -4.89 -2.46 17.54
C LEU A 187 -4.44 -1.40 16.52
N ALA A 188 -4.11 -0.21 16.97
CA ALA A 188 -3.52 0.84 16.14
C ALA A 188 -2.24 0.35 15.45
N THR A 189 -1.37 -0.33 16.18
CA THR A 189 -0.12 -0.88 15.66
C THR A 189 -0.38 -1.91 14.55
N LEU A 190 -1.37 -2.79 14.74
CA LEU A 190 -1.76 -3.75 13.70
C LEU A 190 -2.28 -3.05 12.43
N ALA A 191 -3.04 -1.98 12.58
CA ALA A 191 -3.51 -1.19 11.45
C ALA A 191 -2.33 -0.56 10.68
N TRP A 192 -1.37 0.04 11.39
CA TRP A 192 -0.17 0.61 10.78
C TRP A 192 0.77 -0.44 10.18
N MET A 193 0.86 -1.63 10.73
CA MET A 193 1.54 -2.77 10.12
C MET A 193 0.87 -3.16 8.79
N GLY A 194 -0.47 -3.18 8.75
CA GLY A 194 -1.24 -3.38 7.53
C GLY A 194 -0.96 -2.31 6.47
N PHE A 195 -0.86 -1.03 6.89
CA PHE A 195 -0.46 0.07 6.02
C PHE A 195 0.92 -0.16 5.40
N VAL A 196 1.94 -0.46 6.21
CA VAL A 196 3.31 -0.73 5.74
C VAL A 196 3.32 -1.90 4.75
N ALA A 197 2.62 -3.00 5.07
CA ALA A 197 2.53 -4.17 4.19
C ALA A 197 1.89 -3.83 2.84
N ALA A 198 0.76 -3.09 2.85
CA ALA A 198 0.06 -2.68 1.64
C ALA A 198 0.90 -1.73 0.77
N VAL A 199 1.53 -0.72 1.39
CA VAL A 199 2.38 0.25 0.68
C VAL A 199 3.61 -0.44 0.06
N LEU A 200 4.26 -1.37 0.77
CA LEU A 200 5.36 -2.17 0.21
C LEU A 200 4.88 -3.05 -0.94
N ALA A 201 3.73 -3.74 -0.80
CA ALA A 201 3.18 -4.54 -1.89
C ALA A 201 2.93 -3.71 -3.14
N LEU A 202 2.26 -2.54 -2.99
CA LEU A 202 1.99 -1.62 -4.09
C LEU A 202 3.27 -1.12 -4.76
N ALA A 203 4.29 -0.77 -3.96
CA ALA A 203 5.58 -0.31 -4.50
C ALA A 203 6.26 -1.37 -5.37
N PHE A 204 6.27 -2.63 -4.93
CA PHE A 204 6.89 -3.70 -5.71
C PHE A 204 6.04 -4.16 -6.89
N ILE A 205 4.71 -4.15 -6.78
CA ILE A 205 3.82 -4.43 -7.91
C ILE A 205 4.01 -3.38 -8.99
N ASP A 206 3.99 -2.10 -8.62
CA ASP A 206 4.16 -1.00 -9.57
C ASP A 206 5.55 -1.01 -10.20
N TRP A 207 6.57 -1.31 -9.40
CA TRP A 207 7.93 -1.48 -9.94
C TRP A 207 8.01 -2.57 -11.00
N ASP A 208 7.28 -3.67 -10.85
CA ASP A 208 7.32 -4.81 -11.78
C ASP A 208 6.42 -4.63 -13.00
N THR A 209 5.20 -4.14 -12.79
CA THR A 209 4.10 -4.19 -13.77
C THR A 209 3.56 -2.82 -14.16
N THR A 210 3.98 -1.73 -13.50
CA THR A 210 3.40 -0.39 -13.62
C THR A 210 1.89 -0.36 -13.32
N LEU A 211 1.44 -1.29 -12.47
CA LEU A 211 0.05 -1.43 -12.05
C LEU A 211 -0.07 -1.16 -10.55
N LEU A 212 -1.04 -0.35 -10.16
CA LEU A 212 -1.45 -0.14 -8.77
C LEU A 212 -2.87 -0.70 -8.58
N PRO A 213 -3.01 -1.95 -8.08
CA PRO A 213 -4.30 -2.62 -7.99
C PRO A 213 -5.29 -1.89 -7.08
N ASP A 214 -6.52 -1.75 -7.57
CA ASP A 214 -7.63 -1.16 -6.80
C ASP A 214 -8.01 -2.02 -5.59
N GLU A 215 -7.78 -3.32 -5.67
CA GLU A 215 -7.97 -4.29 -4.60
C GLU A 215 -7.11 -4.01 -3.36
N ILE A 216 -6.04 -3.23 -3.51
CA ILE A 216 -5.20 -2.79 -2.38
C ILE A 216 -5.37 -1.30 -2.13
N THR A 217 -5.35 -0.45 -3.18
CA THR A 217 -5.36 1.02 -3.01
C THR A 217 -6.65 1.52 -2.39
N LEU A 218 -7.83 1.05 -2.85
CA LEU A 218 -9.12 1.51 -2.33
C LEU A 218 -9.37 1.05 -0.89
N PRO A 219 -9.18 -0.24 -0.53
CA PRO A 219 -9.24 -0.64 0.87
C PRO A 219 -8.27 0.12 1.77
N LEU A 220 -7.09 0.49 1.26
CA LEU A 220 -6.10 1.25 2.02
C LEU A 220 -6.59 2.68 2.32
N VAL A 221 -7.26 3.36 1.38
CA VAL A 221 -7.90 4.66 1.63
C VAL A 221 -8.94 4.53 2.75
N TRP A 222 -9.86 3.57 2.62
CA TRP A 222 -10.93 3.37 3.60
C TRP A 222 -10.38 2.98 4.98
N ALA A 223 -9.36 2.13 5.02
CA ALA A 223 -8.70 1.76 6.27
C ALA A 223 -8.10 2.98 6.99
N GLY A 224 -7.48 3.91 6.26
CA GLY A 224 -6.95 5.16 6.83
C GLY A 224 -8.04 6.02 7.46
N LEU A 225 -9.17 6.20 6.76
CA LEU A 225 -10.32 6.93 7.29
C LEU A 225 -10.95 6.26 8.52
N ILE A 226 -11.06 4.93 8.51
CA ILE A 226 -11.58 4.16 9.65
C ILE A 226 -10.65 4.27 10.85
N VAL A 227 -9.34 4.14 10.66
CA VAL A 227 -8.34 4.26 11.72
C VAL A 227 -8.37 5.65 12.35
N ALA A 228 -8.54 6.70 11.55
CA ALA A 228 -8.71 8.06 12.04
C ALA A 228 -10.04 8.24 12.79
N ALA A 229 -11.14 7.68 12.28
CA ALA A 229 -12.45 7.73 12.94
C ALA A 229 -12.47 7.00 14.30
N LEU A 230 -11.72 5.92 14.43
CA LEU A 230 -11.57 5.16 15.68
C LEU A 230 -10.61 5.83 16.69
N GLY A 231 -9.95 6.92 16.30
CA GLY A 231 -8.94 7.59 17.14
C GLY A 231 -7.65 6.77 17.32
N TRP A 232 -7.36 5.85 16.40
CA TRP A 232 -6.14 5.03 16.39
C TRP A 232 -5.00 5.72 15.62
N ASN A 233 -5.25 6.91 15.12
CA ASN A 233 -4.28 7.76 14.45
C ASN A 233 -4.04 9.05 15.26
N THR A 234 -2.92 9.71 15.02
CA THR A 234 -2.60 11.03 15.59
C THR A 234 -3.37 12.16 14.91
N ILE A 235 -3.91 11.93 13.72
CA ILE A 235 -4.75 12.89 12.98
C ILE A 235 -6.23 12.58 13.17
N ASP A 236 -7.05 13.61 13.17
CA ASP A 236 -8.51 13.50 13.22
C ASP A 236 -9.10 13.07 11.86
N LEU A 237 -10.34 12.61 11.87
CA LEU A 237 -11.05 12.17 10.65
C LEU A 237 -11.14 13.29 9.59
N GLY A 238 -11.33 14.56 10.00
CA GLY A 238 -11.38 15.69 9.08
C GLY A 238 -10.06 15.85 8.33
N THR A 239 -8.93 15.80 9.04
CA THR A 239 -7.58 15.87 8.45
C THR A 239 -7.30 14.67 7.54
N ALA A 240 -7.72 13.47 7.92
CA ALA A 240 -7.60 12.26 7.10
C ALA A 240 -8.43 12.36 5.80
N LEU A 241 -9.69 12.81 5.91
CA LEU A 241 -10.58 13.00 4.76
C LEU A 241 -10.02 14.03 3.78
N TRP A 242 -9.62 15.21 4.28
CA TRP A 242 -9.00 16.22 3.43
C TRP A 242 -7.67 15.75 2.85
N GLY A 243 -6.90 14.95 3.59
CA GLY A 243 -5.70 14.28 3.09
C GLY A 243 -5.99 13.40 1.88
N ALA A 244 -7.02 12.56 1.96
CA ALA A 244 -7.44 11.72 0.84
C ALA A 244 -7.89 12.55 -0.37
N VAL A 245 -8.77 13.54 -0.16
CA VAL A 245 -9.30 14.40 -1.23
C VAL A 245 -8.18 15.19 -1.90
N VAL A 246 -7.36 15.89 -1.12
CA VAL A 246 -6.26 16.72 -1.65
C VAL A 246 -5.22 15.84 -2.34
N GLY A 247 -4.89 14.67 -1.78
CA GLY A 247 -3.97 13.72 -2.41
C GLY A 247 -4.43 13.31 -3.80
N TYR A 248 -5.69 12.90 -3.94
CA TYR A 248 -6.26 12.53 -5.23
C TYR A 248 -6.29 13.71 -6.21
N VAL A 249 -6.89 14.83 -5.79
CA VAL A 249 -7.12 16.00 -6.65
C VAL A 249 -5.81 16.64 -7.11
N THR A 250 -4.75 16.61 -6.30
CA THR A 250 -3.43 17.18 -6.67
C THR A 250 -2.86 16.47 -7.89
N LEU A 251 -2.70 15.15 -7.85
CA LEU A 251 -2.14 14.40 -9.00
C LEU A 251 -3.11 14.38 -10.17
N TRP A 252 -4.41 14.30 -9.93
CA TRP A 252 -5.43 14.41 -10.97
C TRP A 252 -5.35 15.75 -11.71
N SER A 253 -5.16 16.85 -11.00
CA SER A 253 -5.02 18.18 -11.60
C SER A 253 -3.73 18.29 -12.42
N ILE A 254 -2.61 17.78 -11.90
CA ILE A 254 -1.32 17.76 -12.60
C ILE A 254 -1.44 16.90 -13.88
N TYR A 255 -2.09 15.73 -13.82
CA TYR A 255 -2.31 14.87 -14.97
C TYR A 255 -3.10 15.60 -16.08
N TRP A 256 -4.23 16.23 -15.72
CA TRP A 256 -5.04 16.94 -16.70
C TRP A 256 -4.34 18.18 -17.27
N ALA A 257 -3.63 18.94 -16.44
CA ALA A 257 -2.81 20.06 -16.90
C ALA A 257 -1.75 19.58 -17.92
N PHE A 258 -1.04 18.50 -17.62
CA PHE A 258 -0.06 17.93 -18.53
C PHE A 258 -0.69 17.40 -19.83
N LYS A 259 -1.80 16.65 -19.73
CA LYS A 259 -2.51 16.11 -20.90
C LYS A 259 -3.06 17.21 -21.82
N LEU A 260 -3.61 18.28 -21.26
CA LEU A 260 -4.11 19.42 -22.04
C LEU A 260 -2.99 20.20 -22.72
N LEU A 261 -1.83 20.32 -22.09
CA LEU A 261 -0.68 21.05 -22.64
C LEU A 261 0.11 20.24 -23.66
N THR A 262 0.24 18.93 -23.48
CA THR A 262 1.14 18.10 -24.30
C THR A 262 0.42 17.09 -25.20
N GLY A 263 -0.86 16.84 -24.96
CA GLY A 263 -1.65 15.79 -25.64
C GLY A 263 -1.25 14.35 -25.23
N LYS A 264 -0.33 14.19 -24.26
CA LYS A 264 0.20 12.89 -23.85
C LYS A 264 -0.28 12.53 -22.43
N GLU A 265 -0.39 11.24 -22.16
CA GLU A 265 -0.64 10.73 -20.81
C GLU A 265 0.70 10.57 -20.10
N GLY A 266 0.90 11.30 -19.01
CA GLY A 266 2.18 11.33 -18.29
C GLY A 266 2.24 10.43 -17.06
N MET A 267 1.09 9.89 -16.57
CA MET A 267 1.00 9.20 -15.28
C MET A 267 -0.21 8.26 -15.26
N GLY A 268 -0.15 7.19 -14.48
CA GLY A 268 -1.26 6.27 -14.26
C GLY A 268 -2.29 6.79 -13.23
N TYR A 269 -3.55 6.41 -13.40
CA TYR A 269 -4.62 6.74 -12.43
C TYR A 269 -4.40 6.09 -11.04
N GLY A 270 -3.59 5.04 -10.97
CA GLY A 270 -3.25 4.36 -9.72
C GLY A 270 -2.48 5.25 -8.75
N ASP A 271 -1.58 6.11 -9.26
CA ASP A 271 -0.79 7.03 -8.46
C ASP A 271 -1.67 8.01 -7.67
N PHE A 272 -2.80 8.47 -8.26
CA PHE A 272 -3.74 9.36 -7.57
C PHE A 272 -4.37 8.67 -6.35
N LYS A 273 -4.75 7.39 -6.51
CA LYS A 273 -5.34 6.58 -5.44
C LYS A 273 -4.32 6.26 -4.36
N LEU A 274 -3.07 5.99 -4.74
CA LEU A 274 -1.99 5.78 -3.78
C LEU A 274 -1.71 7.05 -2.98
N LEU A 275 -1.61 8.23 -3.63
CA LEU A 275 -1.40 9.48 -2.89
C LEU A 275 -2.61 9.85 -2.01
N ALA A 276 -3.84 9.53 -2.45
CA ALA A 276 -5.03 9.65 -1.62
C ALA A 276 -4.96 8.73 -0.38
N ALA A 277 -4.49 7.49 -0.54
CA ALA A 277 -4.30 6.58 0.57
C ALA A 277 -3.24 7.11 1.55
N LEU A 278 -2.10 7.58 1.06
CA LEU A 278 -1.07 8.21 1.90
C LEU A 278 -1.64 9.42 2.66
N GLY A 279 -2.45 10.25 2.00
CA GLY A 279 -3.12 11.38 2.64
C GLY A 279 -4.13 10.99 3.71
N ALA A 280 -4.90 9.90 3.50
CA ALA A 280 -5.84 9.37 4.49
C ALA A 280 -5.14 8.88 5.78
N TRP A 281 -3.92 8.36 5.66
CA TRP A 281 -3.14 7.83 6.80
C TRP A 281 -2.26 8.89 7.46
N LEU A 282 -1.65 9.79 6.69
CA LEU A 282 -0.62 10.72 7.15
C LEU A 282 -1.10 12.17 7.27
N GLY A 283 -2.31 12.46 6.76
CA GLY A 283 -2.86 13.81 6.69
C GLY A 283 -2.35 14.59 5.47
N TRP A 284 -3.05 15.70 5.17
CA TRP A 284 -2.74 16.53 4.01
C TRP A 284 -1.38 17.25 4.13
N GLN A 285 -0.89 17.48 5.34
CA GLN A 285 0.43 18.10 5.59
C GLN A 285 1.59 17.24 5.08
N ALA A 286 1.42 15.92 5.05
CA ALA A 286 2.43 15.00 4.55
C ALA A 286 2.53 14.95 3.02
N LEU A 287 1.48 15.39 2.30
CA LEU A 287 1.41 15.23 0.85
C LEU A 287 2.48 16.01 0.11
N LEU A 288 2.74 17.26 0.52
CA LEU A 288 3.76 18.10 -0.12
C LEU A 288 5.16 17.48 -0.03
N PRO A 289 5.70 17.16 1.16
CA PRO A 289 7.02 16.57 1.27
C PRO A 289 7.11 15.19 0.60
N VAL A 290 6.06 14.36 0.68
CA VAL A 290 5.99 13.07 -0.01
C VAL A 290 6.10 13.25 -1.53
N LEU A 291 5.33 14.16 -2.10
CA LEU A 291 5.30 14.40 -3.53
C LEU A 291 6.63 14.98 -4.04
N LEU A 292 7.22 15.94 -3.31
CA LEU A 292 8.52 16.53 -3.67
C LEU A 292 9.62 15.46 -3.62
N LEU A 293 9.67 14.66 -2.56
CA LEU A 293 10.65 13.60 -2.42
C LEU A 293 10.48 12.53 -3.53
N ALA A 294 9.24 12.12 -3.79
CA ALA A 294 8.94 11.18 -4.87
C ALA A 294 9.37 11.71 -6.24
N SER A 295 9.11 13.00 -6.50
CA SER A 295 9.48 13.64 -7.77
C SER A 295 10.99 13.73 -7.95
N VAL A 296 11.74 14.12 -6.91
CA VAL A 296 13.20 14.20 -6.96
C VAL A 296 13.82 12.82 -7.17
N LEU A 297 13.40 11.83 -6.37
CA LEU A 297 13.91 10.47 -6.49
C LEU A 297 13.55 9.84 -7.83
N GLY A 298 12.30 10.02 -8.28
CA GLY A 298 11.85 9.55 -9.58
C GLY A 298 12.63 10.16 -10.73
N ALA A 299 12.93 11.47 -10.68
CA ALA A 299 13.76 12.14 -11.66
C ALA A 299 15.20 11.60 -11.66
N VAL A 300 15.82 11.45 -10.50
CA VAL A 300 17.19 10.93 -10.37
C VAL A 300 17.28 9.51 -10.93
N VAL A 301 16.36 8.62 -10.51
CA VAL A 301 16.34 7.22 -10.98
C VAL A 301 16.01 7.16 -12.47
N GLY A 302 15.05 7.94 -12.95
CA GLY A 302 14.69 7.99 -14.37
C GLY A 302 15.85 8.46 -15.26
N ILE A 303 16.58 9.48 -14.84
CA ILE A 303 17.77 9.94 -15.55
C ILE A 303 18.87 8.86 -15.54
N ALA A 304 19.11 8.22 -14.39
CA ALA A 304 20.08 7.15 -14.28
C ALA A 304 19.73 5.95 -15.19
N MET A 305 18.47 5.54 -15.20
CA MET A 305 17.98 4.46 -16.07
C MET A 305 18.10 4.82 -17.56
N LYS A 306 17.85 6.07 -17.91
CA LYS A 306 18.02 6.56 -19.29
C LYS A 306 19.48 6.47 -19.75
N HIS A 307 20.44 6.81 -18.89
CA HIS A 307 21.86 6.71 -19.19
C HIS A 307 22.39 5.28 -19.25
N SER A 308 21.81 4.36 -18.48
CA SER A 308 22.22 2.95 -18.43
C SER A 308 21.51 2.06 -19.45
N SER A 309 20.75 2.61 -20.39
CA SER A 309 19.91 1.86 -21.35
C SER A 309 18.91 0.90 -20.69
N GLY A 310 18.61 1.14 -19.41
CA GLY A 310 17.72 0.30 -18.58
C GLY A 310 16.24 0.73 -18.60
N LEU A 311 15.85 1.67 -19.47
CA LEU A 311 14.44 2.04 -19.64
C LEU A 311 13.69 0.88 -20.26
N ARG A 312 12.48 0.61 -19.74
CA ARG A 312 11.55 -0.35 -20.30
C ARG A 312 11.08 0.09 -21.68
N GLU A 313 10.55 -0.84 -22.44
CA GLU A 313 9.83 -0.54 -23.70
C GLU A 313 8.77 0.54 -23.43
N GLY A 314 8.86 1.69 -24.11
CA GLY A 314 8.01 2.86 -23.90
C GLY A 314 8.62 3.98 -23.02
N GLY A 315 9.77 3.77 -22.35
CA GLY A 315 10.48 4.82 -21.61
C GLY A 315 9.84 5.25 -20.28
N TYR A 316 8.91 4.46 -19.74
CA TYR A 316 8.20 4.77 -18.51
C TYR A 316 8.99 4.31 -17.26
N VAL A 317 9.01 5.18 -16.25
CA VAL A 317 9.48 4.86 -14.89
C VAL A 317 8.26 4.87 -13.98
N PRO A 318 7.99 3.77 -13.23
CA PRO A 318 6.86 3.74 -12.31
C PRO A 318 7.03 4.81 -11.21
N PHE A 319 5.98 5.56 -10.91
CA PHE A 319 6.03 6.65 -9.93
C PHE A 319 5.62 6.18 -8.53
N GLY A 320 4.77 5.16 -8.44
CA GLY A 320 4.27 4.61 -7.19
C GLY A 320 5.33 4.19 -6.17
N PRO A 321 6.45 3.55 -6.56
CA PRO A 321 7.52 3.20 -5.61
C PRO A 321 8.14 4.40 -4.90
N PHE A 322 8.26 5.54 -5.58
CA PHE A 322 8.80 6.77 -4.98
C PHE A 322 7.78 7.43 -4.05
N LEU A 323 6.48 7.40 -4.42
CA LEU A 323 5.39 7.82 -3.52
C LEU A 323 5.35 6.95 -2.25
N ALA A 324 5.44 5.64 -2.43
CA ALA A 324 5.47 4.70 -1.32
C ALA A 324 6.67 4.95 -0.39
N PHE A 325 7.85 5.15 -0.95
CA PHE A 325 9.05 5.49 -0.17
C PHE A 325 8.87 6.80 0.59
N GLY A 326 8.37 7.85 -0.08
CA GLY A 326 8.07 9.13 0.56
C GLY A 326 7.06 9.00 1.70
N GLY A 327 6.00 8.20 1.50
CA GLY A 327 4.99 7.92 2.52
C GLY A 327 5.55 7.15 3.73
N LEU A 328 6.37 6.13 3.51
CA LEU A 328 7.03 5.39 4.59
C LEU A 328 8.04 6.27 5.34
N LEU A 329 8.74 7.15 4.64
CA LEU A 329 9.65 8.09 5.28
C LEU A 329 8.90 9.15 6.09
N ALA A 330 7.74 9.61 5.61
CA ALA A 330 6.86 10.52 6.35
C ALA A 330 6.27 9.86 7.61
N LEU A 331 5.95 8.56 7.55
CA LEU A 331 5.58 7.78 8.74
C LEU A 331 6.76 7.69 9.73
N ALA A 332 7.98 7.47 9.24
CA ALA A 332 9.15 7.24 10.08
C ALA A 332 9.65 8.51 10.79
N LEU A 333 9.68 9.63 10.11
CA LEU A 333 10.29 10.88 10.58
C LEU A 333 9.27 11.95 10.98
N GLY A 334 8.03 11.78 10.58
CA GLY A 334 6.98 12.78 10.67
C GLY A 334 7.04 13.84 9.57
N PRO A 335 5.88 14.37 9.14
CA PRO A 335 5.83 15.35 8.04
C PRO A 335 6.53 16.67 8.37
N ALA A 336 6.52 17.12 9.63
CA ALA A 336 7.19 18.35 10.07
C ALA A 336 8.72 18.27 9.91
N THR A 337 9.33 17.12 10.18
CA THR A 337 10.77 16.92 9.99
C THR A 337 11.14 16.99 8.51
N LEU A 338 10.33 16.39 7.65
CA LEU A 338 10.55 16.42 6.20
C LEU A 338 10.38 17.84 5.64
N LEU A 339 9.40 18.60 6.11
CA LEU A 339 9.22 20.01 5.74
C LEU A 339 10.42 20.86 6.17
N GLY A 340 10.93 20.65 7.38
CA GLY A 340 12.13 21.33 7.86
C GLY A 340 13.38 21.08 6.99
N TRP A 341 13.53 19.90 6.39
CA TRP A 341 14.66 19.60 5.47
C TRP A 341 14.60 20.38 4.16
N ILE A 342 13.40 20.75 3.72
CA ILE A 342 13.19 21.55 2.51
C ILE A 342 13.03 23.05 2.81
N GLY A 343 13.22 23.46 4.07
CA GLY A 343 13.18 24.88 4.49
C GLY A 343 11.77 25.47 4.64
N LEU A 344 10.76 24.61 4.82
CA LEU A 344 9.35 24.98 5.00
C LEU A 344 8.83 24.67 6.42
#